data_87369c3ed7ae7785f546c32f625d5c3c
#
_entry.id   87369c3ed7ae7785f546c32f625d5c3c
#
_cell.length_a   1.000
_cell.length_b   1.000
_cell.length_c   1.000
_cell.angle_alpha   90.00
_cell.angle_beta   90.00
_cell.angle_gamma   90.00
#
_symmetry.space_group_name_H-M   'P 1'
#
loop_
_entity.id
_entity.type
_entity.pdbx_description
1 polymer ?
#
loop_
_entity_poly.entity_id
_entity_poly.type
_entity_poly.pdbx_seq_one_letter_code
_entity_poly.pdbx_strand_id
1 'polypeptide(L)'
;MSIKTLNSHQQSIADEFWRTHPTTTSFEVKVVASRPAKLEGYTLIATRSANGVVATIGVALDHCLRYALNHLFSFAVSGEESISVDLGADFAVRGVVEGFYGKPWSHEQRLRGLKNFGDFNMNTYFLAPKDVPWQRFNWRQPFQSDFLNSTEELIQVGRLNAIDIVACVSPGLSVKYCDENDVDAVITRYKQLFDLGARHFGLLWDDIAWELQHQEDMDTYLSTAAAHADFTNRVWSKLVALDSKVSLTVCPMHYSGRGNEPYLQEIGRQLHSRINLMWTGRSIISEYLDISDAVIFERTTLRSPMYWDNFPVNDGSLQKNLFIGPIRSREVGLHKYSAGLLSNPMLQFEMSQIPLF
;
A
#
# COMPACT_ATOMS: atom_id res chain seq x y z
N MET A 1 25.17 16.91 14.16
CA MET A 1 24.43 17.01 12.91
C MET A 1 23.62 18.31 12.90
N SER A 2 23.60 19.04 11.79
CA SER A 2 22.80 20.27 11.64
C SER A 2 21.97 20.16 10.37
N ILE A 3 20.63 20.13 10.50
CA ILE A 3 19.71 20.24 9.37
C ILE A 3 19.01 21.61 9.46
N LYS A 4 19.03 22.35 8.36
CA LYS A 4 18.42 23.68 8.28
C LYS A 4 17.18 23.66 7.39
N THR A 5 16.18 24.49 7.70
CA THR A 5 15.00 24.76 6.88
C THR A 5 13.96 23.61 6.85
N LEU A 6 13.79 22.84 7.92
CA LEU A 6 12.72 21.83 8.05
C LEU A 6 11.42 22.44 8.56
N ASN A 7 10.28 21.95 8.03
CA ASN A 7 9.00 22.08 8.74
C ASN A 7 8.89 21.02 9.84
N SER A 8 7.85 21.06 10.67
CA SER A 8 7.68 20.14 11.81
C SER A 8 7.60 18.67 11.39
N HIS A 9 6.96 18.36 10.27
CA HIS A 9 6.83 16.99 9.77
C HIS A 9 8.17 16.47 9.25
N GLN A 10 8.87 17.26 8.44
CA GLN A 10 10.23 16.94 7.95
C GLN A 10 11.20 16.74 9.12
N GLN A 11 11.08 17.56 10.17
CA GLN A 11 11.92 17.39 11.38
C GLN A 11 11.66 16.04 12.04
N SER A 12 10.39 15.64 12.21
CA SER A 12 10.04 14.35 12.80
C SER A 12 10.58 13.16 11.98
N ILE A 13 10.51 13.23 10.65
CA ILE A 13 11.09 12.22 9.74
C ILE A 13 12.61 12.15 9.92
N ALA A 14 13.29 13.29 9.96
CA ALA A 14 14.73 13.34 10.12
C ALA A 14 15.19 12.83 11.48
N ASP A 15 14.50 13.20 12.56
CA ASP A 15 14.80 12.75 13.92
C ASP A 15 14.65 11.22 14.04
N GLU A 16 13.56 10.65 13.50
CA GLU A 16 13.35 9.20 13.49
C GLU A 16 14.42 8.50 12.63
N PHE A 17 14.75 9.05 11.45
CA PHE A 17 15.80 8.51 10.60
C PHE A 17 17.12 8.38 11.35
N TRP A 18 17.60 9.46 11.96
CA TRP A 18 18.88 9.45 12.64
C TRP A 18 18.89 8.68 13.95
N ARG A 19 17.73 8.52 14.58
CA ARG A 19 17.60 7.65 15.73
C ARG A 19 17.81 6.16 15.37
N THR A 20 17.39 5.78 14.16
CA THR A 20 17.47 4.38 13.66
C THR A 20 18.74 4.09 12.85
N HIS A 21 19.44 5.15 12.37
CA HIS A 21 20.66 5.05 11.57
C HIS A 21 21.83 5.78 12.27
N PRO A 22 22.33 5.22 13.40
CA PRO A 22 23.45 5.87 14.12
C PRO A 22 24.71 5.89 13.25
N THR A 23 25.43 7.03 13.29
CA THR A 23 26.65 7.22 12.51
C THR A 23 27.62 8.14 13.23
N THR A 24 28.91 7.94 12.98
CA THR A 24 29.99 8.84 13.43
C THR A 24 30.26 9.95 12.43
N THR A 25 29.74 9.85 11.21
CA THR A 25 29.89 10.89 10.17
C THR A 25 29.11 12.14 10.55
N SER A 26 29.74 13.29 10.47
CA SER A 26 29.07 14.58 10.65
C SER A 26 28.34 14.98 9.36
N PHE A 27 27.11 15.47 9.49
CA PHE A 27 26.31 15.94 8.35
C PHE A 27 25.90 17.41 8.55
N GLU A 28 26.08 18.21 7.51
CA GLU A 28 25.44 19.50 7.36
C GLU A 28 24.47 19.42 6.19
N VAL A 29 23.17 19.42 6.47
CA VAL A 29 22.12 19.20 5.47
C VAL A 29 21.23 20.44 5.38
N LYS A 30 20.97 20.88 4.15
CA LYS A 30 19.96 21.89 3.85
C LYS A 30 18.81 21.22 3.08
N VAL A 31 17.58 21.40 3.55
CA VAL A 31 16.38 20.95 2.84
C VAL A 31 15.70 22.16 2.19
N VAL A 32 15.32 22.01 0.92
CA VAL A 32 14.66 23.06 0.13
C VAL A 32 13.42 22.51 -0.56
N ALA A 33 12.41 23.35 -0.77
CA ALA A 33 11.31 23.02 -1.66
C ALA A 33 11.85 22.92 -3.09
N SER A 34 11.53 21.83 -3.77
CA SER A 34 12.00 21.52 -5.12
C SER A 34 10.90 20.86 -5.94
N ARG A 35 11.08 20.78 -7.24
CA ARG A 35 10.27 19.99 -8.15
C ARG A 35 11.15 18.92 -8.79
N PRO A 36 11.35 17.76 -8.13
CA PRO A 36 12.05 16.64 -8.73
C PRO A 36 11.36 16.20 -10.02
N ALA A 37 12.09 15.46 -10.86
CA ALA A 37 11.57 14.93 -12.12
C ALA A 37 10.34 14.05 -11.92
N LYS A 38 10.24 13.38 -10.77
CA LYS A 38 9.05 12.62 -10.32
C LYS A 38 8.49 13.22 -9.04
N LEU A 39 7.16 13.24 -8.88
CA LEU A 39 6.50 13.76 -7.68
C LEU A 39 6.92 12.99 -6.42
N GLU A 40 6.96 11.65 -6.50
CA GLU A 40 7.51 10.75 -5.47
C GLU A 40 9.04 10.67 -5.58
N GLY A 41 9.71 11.83 -5.54
CA GLY A 41 11.13 11.93 -5.77
C GLY A 41 11.82 13.02 -4.95
N TYR A 42 13.12 13.10 -5.16
CA TYR A 42 13.99 14.08 -4.53
C TYR A 42 15.18 14.45 -5.42
N THR A 43 15.74 15.62 -5.19
CA THR A 43 17.10 15.97 -5.66
C THR A 43 18.06 15.86 -4.49
N LEU A 44 19.26 15.35 -4.73
CA LEU A 44 20.32 15.26 -3.73
C LEU A 44 21.64 15.72 -4.37
N ILE A 45 22.25 16.75 -3.77
CA ILE A 45 23.62 17.17 -4.07
C ILE A 45 24.38 17.04 -2.76
N ALA A 46 25.41 16.20 -2.75
CA ALA A 46 26.26 16.04 -1.56
C ALA A 46 27.74 15.97 -1.94
N THR A 47 28.58 16.43 -1.01
CA THR A 47 30.04 16.47 -1.18
C THR A 47 30.72 16.15 0.16
N ARG A 48 31.79 15.35 0.10
CA ARG A 48 32.65 15.11 1.25
C ARG A 48 33.48 16.35 1.54
N SER A 49 33.71 16.58 2.80
CA SER A 49 34.63 17.62 3.31
C SER A 49 35.53 17.03 4.39
N ALA A 50 36.54 17.75 4.78
CA ALA A 50 37.40 17.32 5.89
C ALA A 50 36.65 17.11 7.21
N ASN A 51 35.50 17.76 7.37
CA ASN A 51 34.67 17.71 8.61
C ASN A 51 33.40 16.83 8.50
N GLY A 52 33.20 16.11 7.39
CA GLY A 52 32.02 15.27 7.17
C GLY A 52 31.40 15.46 5.79
N VAL A 53 30.07 15.35 5.71
CA VAL A 53 29.29 15.47 4.46
C VAL A 53 28.43 16.73 4.50
N VAL A 54 28.52 17.54 3.44
CA VAL A 54 27.64 18.70 3.19
C VAL A 54 26.65 18.31 2.10
N ALA A 55 25.34 18.50 2.34
CA ALA A 55 24.31 18.12 1.39
C ALA A 55 23.20 19.17 1.25
N THR A 56 22.64 19.23 0.03
CA THR A 56 21.37 19.91 -0.24
C THR A 56 20.38 18.89 -0.77
N ILE A 57 19.23 18.78 -0.11
CA ILE A 57 18.13 17.90 -0.46
C ILE A 57 16.95 18.75 -0.93
N GLY A 58 16.42 18.47 -2.11
CA GLY A 58 15.19 19.06 -2.62
C GLY A 58 14.05 18.06 -2.66
N VAL A 59 12.88 18.41 -2.09
CA VAL A 59 11.68 17.59 -2.10
C VAL A 59 10.43 18.39 -2.45
N ALA A 60 9.47 17.77 -3.13
CA ALA A 60 8.13 18.31 -3.36
C ALA A 60 7.15 17.84 -2.26
N LEU A 61 7.32 16.62 -1.77
CA LEU A 61 6.51 16.00 -0.73
C LEU A 61 7.38 15.68 0.48
N ASP A 62 6.90 16.00 1.67
CA ASP A 62 7.69 15.88 2.91
C ASP A 62 8.22 14.47 3.16
N HIS A 63 7.43 13.43 2.88
CA HIS A 63 7.84 12.05 3.09
C HIS A 63 9.01 11.61 2.19
N CYS A 64 9.20 12.25 1.02
CA CYS A 64 10.33 11.99 0.14
C CYS A 64 11.69 12.37 0.76
N LEU A 65 11.67 13.16 1.85
CA LEU A 65 12.88 13.42 2.64
C LEU A 65 13.48 12.10 3.18
N ARG A 66 12.64 11.13 3.57
CA ARG A 66 13.10 9.81 4.02
C ARG A 66 13.96 9.11 2.96
N TYR A 67 13.50 9.12 1.70
CA TYR A 67 14.22 8.49 0.58
C TYR A 67 15.55 9.18 0.29
N ALA A 68 15.55 10.50 0.36
CA ALA A 68 16.79 11.28 0.19
C ALA A 68 17.80 11.03 1.33
N LEU A 69 17.33 10.89 2.57
CA LEU A 69 18.18 10.57 3.72
C LEU A 69 18.77 9.15 3.62
N ASN A 70 18.00 8.16 3.15
CA ASN A 70 18.52 6.81 2.86
C ASN A 70 19.68 6.89 1.85
N HIS A 71 19.50 7.65 0.78
CA HIS A 71 20.55 7.79 -0.25
C HIS A 71 21.76 8.57 0.29
N LEU A 72 21.54 9.63 1.04
CA LEU A 72 22.62 10.40 1.68
C LEU A 72 23.43 9.53 2.66
N PHE A 73 22.76 8.67 3.43
CA PHE A 73 23.42 7.74 4.34
C PHE A 73 24.26 6.72 3.55
N SER A 74 23.72 6.16 2.47
CA SER A 74 24.44 5.25 1.57
C SER A 74 25.66 5.93 0.93
N PHE A 75 25.51 7.18 0.47
CA PHE A 75 26.63 8.00 -0.04
C PHE A 75 27.72 8.19 1.03
N ALA A 76 27.31 8.42 2.28
CA ALA A 76 28.29 8.63 3.35
C ALA A 76 29.19 7.40 3.61
N VAL A 77 28.74 6.20 3.28
CA VAL A 77 29.52 4.93 3.44
C VAL A 77 30.14 4.43 2.14
N SER A 78 29.74 4.94 0.96
CA SER A 78 30.20 4.44 -0.34
C SER A 78 31.67 4.77 -0.67
N GLY A 79 32.24 5.80 -0.04
CA GLY A 79 33.57 6.29 -0.39
C GLY A 79 33.60 7.29 -1.56
N GLU A 80 32.47 7.61 -2.19
CA GLU A 80 32.38 8.60 -3.25
C GLU A 80 32.66 10.02 -2.73
N GLU A 81 33.29 10.88 -3.54
CA GLU A 81 33.64 12.24 -3.17
C GLU A 81 32.46 13.23 -3.31
N SER A 82 31.62 13.02 -4.29
CA SER A 82 30.43 13.83 -4.54
C SER A 82 29.33 13.07 -5.27
N ILE A 83 28.09 13.51 -5.10
CA ILE A 83 26.93 12.99 -5.82
C ILE A 83 26.00 14.14 -6.21
N SER A 84 25.39 14.07 -7.38
CA SER A 84 24.33 14.96 -7.85
C SER A 84 23.29 14.16 -8.62
N VAL A 85 22.09 14.03 -8.05
CA VAL A 85 21.02 13.19 -8.60
C VAL A 85 19.65 13.86 -8.51
N ASP A 86 18.76 13.47 -9.43
CA ASP A 86 17.32 13.71 -9.41
C ASP A 86 16.64 12.36 -9.60
N LEU A 87 16.13 11.80 -8.53
CA LEU A 87 15.59 10.43 -8.48
C LEU A 87 14.17 10.41 -7.93
N GLY A 88 13.43 9.39 -8.33
CA GLY A 88 12.11 9.09 -7.80
C GLY A 88 11.69 7.67 -8.12
N ALA A 89 10.71 7.19 -7.38
CA ALA A 89 10.20 5.84 -7.55
C ALA A 89 9.51 5.66 -8.91
N ASP A 90 9.63 4.48 -9.48
CA ASP A 90 8.93 4.11 -10.71
C ASP A 90 7.46 3.79 -10.43
N PHE A 91 7.16 2.96 -9.44
CA PHE A 91 5.78 2.70 -9.02
C PHE A 91 5.31 3.78 -8.03
N ALA A 92 4.18 4.43 -8.33
CA ALA A 92 3.58 5.43 -7.44
C ALA A 92 3.15 4.81 -6.11
N VAL A 93 2.54 3.62 -6.13
CA VAL A 93 2.24 2.79 -4.96
C VAL A 93 3.14 1.55 -4.99
N ARG A 94 3.87 1.32 -3.91
CA ARG A 94 4.82 0.22 -3.79
C ARG A 94 4.94 -0.21 -2.32
N GLY A 95 4.86 -1.50 -2.07
CA GLY A 95 4.87 -1.95 -0.68
C GLY A 95 4.37 -3.36 -0.47
N VAL A 96 3.69 -3.54 0.64
CA VAL A 96 3.27 -4.85 1.13
C VAL A 96 1.77 -4.89 1.37
N VAL A 97 1.15 -6.01 1.01
CA VAL A 97 -0.20 -6.36 1.45
C VAL A 97 -0.12 -7.57 2.37
N GLU A 98 -0.34 -7.38 3.68
CA GLU A 98 -0.48 -8.49 4.64
C GLU A 98 -1.85 -9.14 4.43
N GLY A 99 -1.97 -9.95 3.37
CA GLY A 99 -3.23 -10.54 2.90
C GLY A 99 -3.23 -12.07 2.85
N PHE A 100 -2.27 -12.72 3.50
CA PHE A 100 -2.17 -14.17 3.56
C PHE A 100 -3.15 -14.78 4.57
N TYR A 101 -3.47 -16.07 4.37
CA TYR A 101 -4.18 -16.90 5.34
C TYR A 101 -3.21 -17.47 6.37
N GLY A 102 -3.71 -17.70 7.60
CA GLY A 102 -2.95 -18.21 8.72
C GLY A 102 -2.68 -17.15 9.79
N LYS A 103 -1.70 -17.43 10.64
CA LYS A 103 -1.36 -16.54 11.76
C LYS A 103 -0.81 -15.22 11.22
N PRO A 104 -1.46 -14.08 11.51
CA PRO A 104 -0.98 -12.77 11.07
C PRO A 104 0.34 -12.41 11.76
N TRP A 105 1.07 -11.49 11.19
CA TRP A 105 2.24 -10.90 11.85
C TRP A 105 1.85 -10.24 13.19
N SER A 106 2.73 -10.32 14.17
CA SER A 106 2.51 -9.64 15.44
C SER A 106 2.60 -8.12 15.26
N HIS A 107 2.04 -7.38 16.22
CA HIS A 107 2.13 -5.92 16.21
C HIS A 107 3.60 -5.44 16.17
N GLU A 108 4.47 -6.05 16.98
CA GLU A 108 5.90 -5.74 16.99
C GLU A 108 6.58 -6.04 15.65
N GLN A 109 6.23 -7.16 14.99
CA GLN A 109 6.72 -7.46 13.64
C GLN A 109 6.28 -6.41 12.62
N ARG A 110 5.03 -5.97 12.67
CA ARG A 110 4.53 -4.89 11.80
C ARG A 110 5.28 -3.59 12.03
N LEU A 111 5.51 -3.18 13.27
CA LEU A 111 6.30 -1.98 13.59
C LEU A 111 7.73 -2.06 13.06
N ARG A 112 8.39 -3.21 13.20
CA ARG A 112 9.72 -3.44 12.59
C ARG A 112 9.64 -3.42 11.07
N GLY A 113 8.60 -4.04 10.50
CA GLY A 113 8.35 -4.06 9.06
C GLY A 113 8.24 -2.64 8.48
N LEU A 114 7.47 -1.76 9.11
CA LEU A 114 7.33 -0.37 8.64
C LEU A 114 8.65 0.38 8.55
N LYS A 115 9.57 0.15 9.50
CA LYS A 115 10.92 0.74 9.46
C LYS A 115 11.72 0.19 8.27
N ASN A 116 11.77 -1.14 8.16
CA ASN A 116 12.49 -1.81 7.07
C ASN A 116 11.91 -1.40 5.69
N PHE A 117 10.59 -1.38 5.54
CA PHE A 117 9.95 -0.96 4.28
C PHE A 117 10.30 0.48 3.90
N GLY A 118 10.36 1.39 4.90
CA GLY A 118 10.80 2.78 4.68
C GLY A 118 12.26 2.86 4.24
N ASP A 119 13.15 2.01 4.78
CA ASP A 119 14.58 1.96 4.41
C ASP A 119 14.77 1.49 2.95
N PHE A 120 13.86 0.67 2.43
CA PHE A 120 13.83 0.27 1.02
C PHE A 120 12.89 1.11 0.14
N ASN A 121 12.52 2.30 0.60
CA ASN A 121 11.73 3.27 -0.14
C ASN A 121 10.34 2.77 -0.58
N MET A 122 9.76 1.78 0.11
CA MET A 122 8.34 1.48 -0.01
C MET A 122 7.51 2.63 0.59
N ASN A 123 6.24 2.74 0.20
CA ASN A 123 5.37 3.80 0.69
C ASN A 123 3.99 3.33 1.16
N THR A 124 3.69 2.04 1.09
CA THR A 124 2.32 1.57 1.36
C THR A 124 2.32 0.21 2.07
N TYR A 125 1.49 0.10 3.09
CA TYR A 125 1.24 -1.16 3.80
C TYR A 125 -0.25 -1.40 3.95
N PHE A 126 -0.76 -2.45 3.30
CA PHE A 126 -2.15 -2.89 3.42
C PHE A 126 -2.29 -3.85 4.60
N LEU A 127 -3.06 -3.44 5.60
CA LEU A 127 -3.41 -4.26 6.77
C LEU A 127 -4.68 -5.05 6.43
N ALA A 128 -4.51 -6.25 5.90
CA ALA A 128 -5.59 -7.09 5.37
C ALA A 128 -5.53 -8.57 5.84
N PRO A 129 -5.21 -8.88 7.12
CA PRO A 129 -5.03 -10.26 7.57
C PRO A 129 -6.34 -11.05 7.47
N LYS A 130 -6.31 -12.22 6.79
CA LYS A 130 -7.50 -12.98 6.43
C LYS A 130 -8.17 -13.70 7.61
N ASP A 131 -7.38 -14.29 8.52
CA ASP A 131 -7.88 -15.18 9.56
C ASP A 131 -8.11 -14.48 10.92
N VAL A 132 -8.33 -13.16 10.90
CA VAL A 132 -8.75 -12.45 12.10
C VAL A 132 -10.24 -12.17 12.07
N PRO A 133 -10.99 -12.43 13.17
CA PRO A 133 -12.46 -12.34 13.16
C PRO A 133 -12.99 -10.98 12.73
N TRP A 134 -12.34 -9.89 13.13
CA TRP A 134 -12.79 -8.54 12.79
C TRP A 134 -12.64 -8.22 11.30
N GLN A 135 -11.80 -8.91 10.55
CA GLN A 135 -11.56 -8.62 9.13
C GLN A 135 -12.76 -9.07 8.27
N ARG A 136 -13.25 -10.30 8.47
CA ARG A 136 -14.22 -10.95 7.57
C ARG A 136 -15.54 -11.33 8.23
N PHE A 137 -15.53 -11.73 9.52
CA PHE A 137 -16.71 -12.29 10.18
C PHE A 137 -17.45 -11.23 10.99
N ASN A 138 -16.75 -10.46 11.81
CA ASN A 138 -17.34 -9.48 12.71
C ASN A 138 -17.24 -8.04 12.15
N TRP A 139 -17.19 -7.91 10.84
CA TRP A 139 -16.96 -6.63 10.17
C TRP A 139 -18.06 -5.57 10.41
N ARG A 140 -19.28 -5.98 10.82
CA ARG A 140 -20.36 -5.02 11.19
C ARG A 140 -20.14 -4.35 12.54
N GLN A 141 -19.31 -4.94 13.41
CA GLN A 141 -19.04 -4.38 14.72
C GLN A 141 -17.94 -3.31 14.64
N PRO A 142 -18.04 -2.20 15.37
CA PRO A 142 -16.95 -1.24 15.50
C PRO A 142 -15.67 -1.92 15.99
N PHE A 143 -14.52 -1.38 15.62
CA PHE A 143 -13.24 -1.83 16.15
C PHE A 143 -13.14 -1.60 17.64
N GLN A 144 -12.57 -2.55 18.37
CA GLN A 144 -12.31 -2.47 19.80
C GLN A 144 -11.09 -1.60 20.09
N SER A 145 -11.02 -1.06 21.32
CA SER A 145 -9.96 -0.13 21.73
C SER A 145 -8.53 -0.67 21.50
N ASP A 146 -8.28 -1.96 21.79
CA ASP A 146 -6.95 -2.55 21.63
C ASP A 146 -6.49 -2.54 20.18
N PHE A 147 -7.43 -2.83 19.25
CA PHE A 147 -7.14 -2.74 17.82
C PHE A 147 -6.91 -1.29 17.37
N LEU A 148 -7.72 -0.35 17.86
CA LEU A 148 -7.58 1.07 17.54
C LEU A 148 -6.24 1.61 18.03
N ASN A 149 -5.86 1.33 19.28
CA ASN A 149 -4.58 1.76 19.86
C ASN A 149 -3.39 1.22 19.07
N SER A 150 -3.41 -0.08 18.74
CA SER A 150 -2.33 -0.68 17.93
C SER A 150 -2.30 -0.13 16.50
N THR A 151 -3.43 0.17 15.91
CA THR A 151 -3.50 0.76 14.55
C THR A 151 -3.05 2.22 14.55
N GLU A 152 -3.35 2.98 15.59
CA GLU A 152 -2.86 4.34 15.77
C GLU A 152 -1.32 4.36 15.80
N GLU A 153 -0.70 3.46 16.56
CA GLU A 153 0.76 3.34 16.59
C GLU A 153 1.34 2.98 15.22
N LEU A 154 0.70 2.05 14.48
CA LEU A 154 1.12 1.73 13.11
C LEU A 154 1.04 2.96 12.19
N ILE A 155 -0.03 3.75 12.27
CA ILE A 155 -0.18 4.98 11.47
C ILE A 155 0.92 5.99 11.83
N GLN A 156 1.21 6.19 13.12
CA GLN A 156 2.25 7.12 13.57
C GLN A 156 3.64 6.68 13.10
N VAL A 157 4.01 5.41 13.33
CA VAL A 157 5.30 4.86 12.90
C VAL A 157 5.41 4.83 11.37
N GLY A 158 4.31 4.50 10.67
CA GLY A 158 4.25 4.55 9.21
C GLY A 158 4.60 5.93 8.67
N ARG A 159 3.97 6.98 9.18
CA ARG A 159 4.24 8.37 8.77
C ARG A 159 5.69 8.80 8.93
N LEU A 160 6.35 8.38 10.02
CA LEU A 160 7.76 8.68 10.26
C LEU A 160 8.69 7.94 9.30
N ASN A 161 8.22 6.82 8.73
CA ASN A 161 8.97 5.98 7.80
C ASN A 161 8.48 6.11 6.35
N ALA A 162 7.67 7.13 6.04
CA ALA A 162 7.10 7.38 4.71
C ALA A 162 6.19 6.25 4.20
N ILE A 163 5.50 5.52 5.10
CA ILE A 163 4.60 4.42 4.79
C ILE A 163 3.16 4.81 5.14
N ASP A 164 2.28 4.80 4.17
CA ASP A 164 0.84 4.92 4.37
C ASP A 164 0.23 3.58 4.79
N ILE A 165 -0.55 3.60 5.87
CA ILE A 165 -1.32 2.43 6.31
C ILE A 165 -2.66 2.44 5.63
N VAL A 166 -2.95 1.36 4.88
CA VAL A 166 -4.25 1.13 4.24
C VAL A 166 -5.02 0.12 5.09
N ALA A 167 -6.08 0.58 5.72
CA ALA A 167 -6.93 -0.29 6.54
C ALA A 167 -8.02 -0.94 5.69
N CYS A 168 -8.13 -2.26 5.76
CA CYS A 168 -9.01 -3.04 4.92
C CYS A 168 -10.21 -3.61 5.68
N VAL A 169 -11.33 -3.79 4.98
CA VAL A 169 -12.51 -4.55 5.41
C VAL A 169 -12.90 -5.51 4.30
N SER A 170 -13.23 -6.76 4.66
CA SER A 170 -13.65 -7.81 3.73
C SER A 170 -15.06 -8.29 4.10
N PRO A 171 -16.14 -7.59 3.72
CA PRO A 171 -17.50 -7.90 4.18
C PRO A 171 -18.19 -9.00 3.38
N GLY A 172 -17.60 -9.45 2.27
CA GLY A 172 -18.25 -10.25 1.23
C GLY A 172 -18.84 -11.61 1.64
N LEU A 173 -18.43 -12.17 2.80
CA LEU A 173 -19.00 -13.43 3.30
C LEU A 173 -20.43 -13.32 3.80
N SER A 174 -20.92 -12.13 4.12
CA SER A 174 -22.24 -11.95 4.76
C SER A 174 -22.91 -10.62 4.44
N VAL A 175 -22.32 -9.80 3.58
CA VAL A 175 -22.86 -8.48 3.22
C VAL A 175 -24.16 -8.64 2.45
N LYS A 176 -25.11 -7.75 2.75
CA LYS A 176 -26.28 -7.50 1.93
C LYS A 176 -26.02 -6.20 1.14
N TYR A 177 -25.76 -6.34 -0.16
CA TYR A 177 -25.29 -5.23 -1.00
C TYR A 177 -26.29 -4.09 -1.11
N CYS A 178 -27.60 -4.40 -1.13
CA CYS A 178 -28.65 -3.38 -1.19
C CYS A 178 -28.95 -2.71 0.16
N ASP A 179 -28.43 -3.23 1.30
CA ASP A 179 -28.71 -2.71 2.63
C ASP A 179 -27.81 -1.53 2.97
N GLU A 180 -28.41 -0.38 3.26
CA GLU A 180 -27.68 0.83 3.68
C GLU A 180 -27.03 0.66 5.08
N ASN A 181 -27.60 -0.17 5.94
CA ASN A 181 -27.00 -0.46 7.25
C ASN A 181 -25.62 -1.15 7.10
N ASP A 182 -25.45 -1.98 6.08
CA ASP A 182 -24.17 -2.62 5.81
C ASP A 182 -23.12 -1.63 5.26
N VAL A 183 -23.54 -0.66 4.45
CA VAL A 183 -22.68 0.46 4.05
C VAL A 183 -22.27 1.28 5.28
N ASP A 184 -23.22 1.61 6.16
CA ASP A 184 -22.97 2.38 7.38
C ASP A 184 -22.05 1.66 8.36
N ALA A 185 -22.13 0.34 8.44
CA ALA A 185 -21.23 -0.47 9.25
C ALA A 185 -19.77 -0.37 8.75
N VAL A 186 -19.54 -0.44 7.43
CA VAL A 186 -18.20 -0.22 6.83
C VAL A 186 -17.72 1.19 7.11
N ILE A 187 -18.56 2.20 6.91
CA ILE A 187 -18.21 3.62 7.14
C ILE A 187 -17.91 3.88 8.61
N THR A 188 -18.65 3.29 9.54
CA THR A 188 -18.37 3.41 10.97
C THR A 188 -16.94 2.98 11.31
N ARG A 189 -16.49 1.86 10.75
CA ARG A 189 -15.13 1.38 10.91
C ARG A 189 -14.09 2.30 10.26
N TYR A 190 -14.33 2.70 9.02
CA TYR A 190 -13.42 3.60 8.33
C TYR A 190 -13.33 4.95 9.04
N LYS A 191 -14.44 5.45 9.61
CA LYS A 191 -14.42 6.68 10.40
C LYS A 191 -13.57 6.56 11.65
N GLN A 192 -13.62 5.43 12.39
CA GLN A 192 -12.75 5.21 13.53
C GLN A 192 -11.26 5.35 13.14
N LEU A 193 -10.87 4.74 12.01
CA LEU A 193 -9.49 4.79 11.51
C LEU A 193 -9.13 6.15 10.90
N PHE A 194 -10.08 6.80 10.25
CA PHE A 194 -9.92 8.16 9.76
C PHE A 194 -9.63 9.15 10.89
N ASP A 195 -10.34 9.02 12.03
CA ASP A 195 -10.14 9.85 13.20
C ASP A 195 -8.73 9.64 13.83
N LEU A 196 -8.13 8.45 13.69
CA LEU A 196 -6.73 8.17 14.03
C LEU A 196 -5.72 8.67 12.97
N GLY A 197 -6.23 9.16 11.84
CA GLY A 197 -5.43 9.77 10.78
C GLY A 197 -5.22 8.94 9.54
N ALA A 198 -5.84 7.75 9.40
CA ALA A 198 -5.83 7.03 8.14
C ALA A 198 -6.52 7.85 7.03
N ARG A 199 -5.98 7.76 5.82
CA ARG A 199 -6.55 8.41 4.62
C ARG A 199 -6.70 7.44 3.44
N HIS A 200 -6.19 6.22 3.60
CA HIS A 200 -6.21 5.18 2.59
C HIS A 200 -6.98 3.97 3.11
N PHE A 201 -7.94 3.48 2.33
CA PHE A 201 -8.85 2.42 2.73
C PHE A 201 -8.90 1.32 1.68
N GLY A 202 -9.14 0.08 2.12
CA GLY A 202 -9.28 -1.08 1.25
C GLY A 202 -10.61 -1.80 1.47
N LEU A 203 -11.35 -2.08 0.39
CA LEU A 203 -12.57 -2.87 0.42
C LEU A 203 -12.36 -4.13 -0.42
N LEU A 204 -12.44 -5.31 0.23
CA LEU A 204 -11.96 -6.54 -0.35
C LEU A 204 -13.13 -7.50 -0.61
N TRP A 205 -13.33 -7.86 -1.89
CA TRP A 205 -14.34 -8.81 -2.38
C TRP A 205 -13.75 -10.16 -2.80
N ASP A 206 -12.48 -10.40 -2.47
CA ASP A 206 -11.80 -11.65 -2.81
C ASP A 206 -12.27 -12.84 -1.94
N ASP A 207 -12.18 -14.04 -2.50
CA ASP A 207 -12.47 -15.31 -1.86
C ASP A 207 -13.89 -15.40 -1.25
N ILE A 208 -14.88 -14.99 -2.02
CA ILE A 208 -16.30 -15.01 -1.68
C ILE A 208 -17.08 -15.80 -2.73
N ALA A 209 -18.37 -16.05 -2.46
CA ALA A 209 -19.26 -16.69 -3.42
C ALA A 209 -19.39 -15.85 -4.72
N TRP A 210 -19.43 -16.53 -5.85
CA TRP A 210 -19.54 -15.90 -7.18
C TRP A 210 -20.94 -15.34 -7.46
N GLU A 211 -21.92 -15.84 -6.75
CA GLU A 211 -23.33 -15.47 -6.89
C GLU A 211 -23.79 -14.68 -5.68
N LEU A 212 -24.79 -13.83 -5.87
CA LEU A 212 -25.45 -13.12 -4.79
C LEU A 212 -26.09 -14.13 -3.82
N GLN A 213 -25.96 -13.88 -2.51
CA GLN A 213 -26.37 -14.81 -1.46
C GLN A 213 -27.71 -14.43 -0.82
N HIS A 214 -28.19 -13.21 -1.02
CA HIS A 214 -29.42 -12.69 -0.43
C HIS A 214 -30.48 -12.46 -1.51
N GLN A 215 -31.73 -12.85 -1.24
CA GLN A 215 -32.83 -12.69 -2.20
C GLN A 215 -33.04 -11.22 -2.57
N GLU A 216 -32.93 -10.32 -1.60
CA GLU A 216 -33.11 -8.88 -1.83
C GLU A 216 -32.04 -8.31 -2.77
N ASP A 217 -30.81 -8.83 -2.70
CA ASP A 217 -29.76 -8.46 -3.65
C ASP A 217 -30.05 -9.00 -5.05
N MET A 218 -30.55 -10.24 -5.17
CA MET A 218 -30.95 -10.85 -6.44
C MET A 218 -32.13 -10.10 -7.09
N ASP A 219 -33.06 -9.60 -6.28
CA ASP A 219 -34.18 -8.79 -6.75
C ASP A 219 -33.77 -7.37 -7.17
N THR A 220 -32.63 -6.87 -6.63
CA THR A 220 -32.16 -5.51 -6.86
C THR A 220 -31.12 -5.41 -7.99
N TYR A 221 -30.21 -6.37 -8.09
CA TYR A 221 -29.08 -6.32 -8.99
C TYR A 221 -29.13 -7.41 -10.06
N LEU A 222 -28.80 -7.05 -11.30
CA LEU A 222 -28.73 -7.97 -12.43
C LEU A 222 -27.47 -8.86 -12.42
N SER A 223 -26.44 -8.46 -11.65
CA SER A 223 -25.16 -9.16 -11.59
C SER A 223 -24.46 -8.89 -10.26
N THR A 224 -23.56 -9.79 -9.88
CA THR A 224 -22.64 -9.57 -8.74
C THR A 224 -21.74 -8.37 -8.95
N ALA A 225 -21.33 -8.11 -10.20
CA ALA A 225 -20.50 -6.94 -10.52
C ALA A 225 -21.25 -5.62 -10.24
N ALA A 226 -22.54 -5.54 -10.62
CA ALA A 226 -23.38 -4.39 -10.34
C ALA A 226 -23.57 -4.17 -8.84
N ALA A 227 -23.82 -5.23 -8.07
CA ALA A 227 -23.94 -5.15 -6.62
C ALA A 227 -22.67 -4.67 -5.93
N HIS A 228 -21.51 -5.22 -6.33
CA HIS A 228 -20.20 -4.80 -5.81
C HIS A 228 -19.88 -3.34 -6.15
N ALA A 229 -20.18 -2.91 -7.38
CA ALA A 229 -19.93 -1.54 -7.82
C ALA A 229 -20.82 -0.54 -7.08
N ASP A 230 -22.11 -0.82 -6.95
CA ASP A 230 -23.05 0.06 -6.24
C ASP A 230 -22.67 0.22 -4.77
N PHE A 231 -22.49 -0.88 -4.05
CA PHE A 231 -22.07 -0.86 -2.65
C PHE A 231 -20.77 -0.06 -2.47
N THR A 232 -19.78 -0.34 -3.31
CA THR A 232 -18.48 0.34 -3.27
C THR A 232 -18.61 1.83 -3.53
N ASN A 233 -19.44 2.25 -4.49
CA ASN A 233 -19.68 3.66 -4.79
C ASN A 233 -20.39 4.40 -3.65
N ARG A 234 -21.33 3.75 -2.96
CA ARG A 234 -21.97 4.31 -1.76
C ARG A 234 -20.95 4.49 -0.62
N VAL A 235 -20.10 3.49 -0.38
CA VAL A 235 -18.97 3.61 0.56
C VAL A 235 -18.05 4.75 0.17
N TRP A 236 -17.66 4.83 -1.10
CA TRP A 236 -16.80 5.90 -1.63
C TRP A 236 -17.40 7.29 -1.41
N SER A 237 -18.68 7.47 -1.72
CA SER A 237 -19.37 8.76 -1.56
C SER A 237 -19.34 9.23 -0.11
N LYS A 238 -19.56 8.34 0.86
CA LYS A 238 -19.49 8.67 2.29
C LYS A 238 -18.05 8.95 2.76
N LEU A 239 -17.06 8.23 2.24
CA LEU A 239 -15.64 8.48 2.55
C LEU A 239 -15.18 9.86 2.05
N VAL A 240 -15.48 10.20 0.81
CA VAL A 240 -15.10 11.50 0.22
C VAL A 240 -15.79 12.66 0.95
N ALA A 241 -16.96 12.45 1.52
CA ALA A 241 -17.63 13.44 2.36
C ALA A 241 -16.88 13.73 3.68
N LEU A 242 -16.06 12.79 4.18
CA LEU A 242 -15.18 13.03 5.33
C LEU A 242 -13.97 13.89 4.95
N ASP A 243 -13.32 13.54 3.85
CA ASP A 243 -12.17 14.29 3.29
C ASP A 243 -12.00 13.95 1.79
N SER A 244 -11.91 14.96 0.95
CA SER A 244 -11.72 14.79 -0.49
C SER A 244 -10.37 14.16 -0.88
N LYS A 245 -9.43 14.07 0.05
CA LYS A 245 -8.09 13.50 -0.16
C LYS A 245 -8.00 12.00 0.16
N VAL A 246 -9.08 11.38 0.64
CA VAL A 246 -9.09 9.93 0.87
C VAL A 246 -8.90 9.15 -0.43
N SER A 247 -8.38 7.95 -0.31
CA SER A 247 -8.35 6.96 -1.40
C SER A 247 -9.05 5.67 -0.98
N LEU A 248 -9.62 4.98 -1.97
CA LEU A 248 -10.20 3.65 -1.82
C LEU A 248 -9.60 2.72 -2.87
N THR A 249 -9.13 1.56 -2.42
CA THR A 249 -8.64 0.48 -3.28
C THR A 249 -9.53 -0.74 -3.07
N VAL A 250 -9.94 -1.37 -4.14
CA VAL A 250 -10.84 -2.53 -4.14
C VAL A 250 -10.11 -3.75 -4.66
N CYS A 251 -10.15 -4.86 -3.93
CA CYS A 251 -9.84 -6.16 -4.48
C CYS A 251 -11.15 -6.76 -5.03
N PRO A 252 -11.30 -6.92 -6.35
CA PRO A 252 -12.53 -7.47 -6.93
C PRO A 252 -12.63 -8.97 -6.69
N MET A 253 -13.83 -9.55 -6.82
CA MET A 253 -14.03 -10.99 -6.74
C MET A 253 -13.24 -11.75 -7.83
N HIS A 254 -13.22 -11.22 -9.06
CA HIS A 254 -12.36 -11.72 -10.14
C HIS A 254 -11.00 -10.99 -10.11
N TYR A 255 -10.21 -11.25 -9.09
CA TYR A 255 -8.89 -10.63 -8.90
C TYR A 255 -7.77 -11.26 -9.73
N SER A 256 -8.03 -12.39 -10.41
CA SER A 256 -7.09 -13.06 -11.32
C SER A 256 -7.79 -13.49 -12.60
N GLY A 257 -7.03 -13.66 -13.69
CA GLY A 257 -7.56 -14.11 -14.96
C GLY A 257 -6.93 -13.41 -16.15
N ARG A 258 -7.66 -13.32 -17.25
CA ARG A 258 -7.15 -12.69 -18.50
C ARG A 258 -7.22 -11.16 -18.48
N GLY A 259 -7.86 -10.57 -17.48
CA GLY A 259 -8.06 -9.13 -17.35
C GLY A 259 -9.19 -8.57 -18.23
N ASN A 260 -9.95 -9.43 -18.91
CA ASN A 260 -11.05 -9.04 -19.79
C ASN A 260 -12.37 -9.80 -19.50
N GLU A 261 -12.50 -10.35 -18.31
CA GLU A 261 -13.70 -11.04 -17.85
C GLU A 261 -14.90 -10.09 -17.84
N PRO A 262 -16.12 -10.60 -18.16
CA PRO A 262 -17.34 -9.76 -18.14
C PRO A 262 -17.56 -9.05 -16.81
N TYR A 263 -17.27 -9.73 -15.68
CA TYR A 263 -17.33 -9.12 -14.35
C TYR A 263 -16.39 -7.89 -14.23
N LEU A 264 -15.14 -8.02 -14.68
CA LEU A 264 -14.18 -6.90 -14.66
C LEU A 264 -14.61 -5.75 -15.56
N GLN A 265 -15.19 -6.06 -16.72
CA GLN A 265 -15.71 -5.05 -17.63
C GLN A 265 -16.87 -4.27 -17.01
N GLU A 266 -17.78 -4.98 -16.35
CA GLU A 266 -18.96 -4.36 -15.74
C GLU A 266 -18.57 -3.54 -14.51
N ILE A 267 -17.85 -4.11 -13.55
CA ILE A 267 -17.43 -3.39 -12.34
C ILE A 267 -16.54 -2.19 -12.69
N GLY A 268 -15.63 -2.35 -13.66
CA GLY A 268 -14.74 -1.29 -14.11
C GLY A 268 -15.48 -0.08 -14.66
N ARG A 269 -16.57 -0.29 -15.39
CA ARG A 269 -17.41 0.81 -15.94
C ARG A 269 -18.27 1.49 -14.89
N GLN A 270 -18.70 0.78 -13.87
CA GLN A 270 -19.64 1.28 -12.86
C GLN A 270 -18.95 1.93 -11.66
N LEU A 271 -17.73 1.52 -11.31
CA LEU A 271 -16.98 2.11 -10.22
C LEU A 271 -16.57 3.56 -10.52
N HIS A 272 -16.62 4.41 -9.51
CA HIS A 272 -16.09 5.77 -9.60
C HIS A 272 -14.61 5.76 -10.03
N SER A 273 -14.22 6.65 -10.95
CA SER A 273 -12.91 6.65 -11.62
C SER A 273 -11.70 6.80 -10.67
N ARG A 274 -11.88 7.37 -9.48
CA ARG A 274 -10.84 7.53 -8.45
C ARG A 274 -10.64 6.28 -7.57
N ILE A 275 -11.43 5.22 -7.75
CA ILE A 275 -11.28 3.98 -7.00
C ILE A 275 -10.27 3.09 -7.72
N ASN A 276 -9.22 2.67 -7.02
CA ASN A 276 -8.24 1.72 -7.55
C ASN A 276 -8.79 0.29 -7.52
N LEU A 277 -8.41 -0.52 -8.51
CA LEU A 277 -8.83 -1.91 -8.62
C LEU A 277 -7.60 -2.83 -8.61
N MET A 278 -7.58 -3.79 -7.67
CA MET A 278 -6.49 -4.75 -7.54
C MET A 278 -6.60 -5.89 -8.56
N TRP A 279 -5.46 -6.46 -8.90
CA TRP A 279 -5.35 -7.62 -9.76
C TRP A 279 -4.08 -8.40 -9.47
N THR A 280 -4.15 -9.75 -9.47
CA THR A 280 -2.97 -10.60 -9.24
C THR A 280 -2.28 -11.03 -10.55
N GLY A 281 -2.82 -10.62 -11.69
CA GLY A 281 -2.39 -11.10 -12.99
C GLY A 281 -3.21 -12.29 -13.47
N ARG A 282 -2.66 -13.08 -14.40
CA ARG A 282 -3.36 -14.20 -15.03
C ARG A 282 -3.74 -15.34 -14.09
N SER A 283 -3.05 -15.45 -12.97
CA SER A 283 -3.26 -16.48 -11.95
C SER A 283 -3.32 -15.87 -10.56
N ILE A 284 -3.81 -16.62 -9.58
CA ILE A 284 -3.75 -16.22 -8.17
C ILE A 284 -2.29 -15.96 -7.78
N ILE A 285 -1.39 -16.86 -8.16
CA ILE A 285 0.07 -16.67 -8.06
C ILE A 285 0.58 -16.59 -9.49
N SER A 286 0.79 -15.38 -10.00
CA SER A 286 1.25 -15.16 -11.37
C SER A 286 2.76 -15.33 -11.48
N GLU A 287 3.18 -16.21 -12.36
CA GLU A 287 4.60 -16.40 -12.69
C GLU A 287 5.17 -15.15 -13.39
N TYR A 288 4.37 -14.51 -14.24
CA TYR A 288 4.72 -13.32 -15.01
C TYR A 288 3.71 -12.20 -14.77
N LEU A 289 4.21 -10.98 -14.73
CA LEU A 289 3.40 -9.76 -14.83
C LEU A 289 3.95 -8.95 -16.01
N ASP A 290 3.21 -8.88 -17.10
CA ASP A 290 3.62 -8.23 -18.33
C ASP A 290 2.75 -7.03 -18.72
N ILE A 291 3.30 -6.19 -19.59
CA ILE A 291 2.67 -4.96 -20.07
C ILE A 291 1.44 -5.29 -20.90
N SER A 292 1.47 -6.37 -21.70
CA SER A 292 0.36 -6.71 -22.58
C SER A 292 -0.91 -7.00 -21.81
N ASP A 293 -0.77 -7.71 -20.69
CA ASP A 293 -1.88 -8.03 -19.79
C ASP A 293 -2.37 -6.80 -19.01
N ALA A 294 -1.44 -5.95 -18.55
CA ALA A 294 -1.81 -4.67 -17.92
C ALA A 294 -2.66 -3.79 -18.84
N VAL A 295 -2.28 -3.71 -20.13
CA VAL A 295 -3.04 -2.96 -21.15
C VAL A 295 -4.42 -3.56 -21.39
N ILE A 296 -4.56 -4.91 -21.41
CA ILE A 296 -5.86 -5.57 -21.53
C ILE A 296 -6.74 -5.22 -20.34
N PHE A 297 -6.21 -5.36 -19.11
CA PHE A 297 -6.94 -5.00 -17.89
C PHE A 297 -7.38 -3.53 -17.89
N GLU A 298 -6.47 -2.62 -18.24
CA GLU A 298 -6.78 -1.18 -18.28
C GLU A 298 -7.89 -0.85 -19.28
N ARG A 299 -7.84 -1.41 -20.49
CA ARG A 299 -8.89 -1.21 -21.51
C ARG A 299 -10.24 -1.77 -21.05
N THR A 300 -10.24 -2.85 -20.29
CA THR A 300 -11.45 -3.50 -19.79
C THR A 300 -12.07 -2.73 -18.63
N THR A 301 -11.24 -2.33 -17.67
CA THR A 301 -11.69 -1.74 -16.40
C THR A 301 -11.65 -0.22 -16.38
N LEU A 302 -11.09 0.43 -17.44
CA LEU A 302 -10.87 1.87 -17.56
C LEU A 302 -9.94 2.45 -16.49
N ARG A 303 -9.04 1.59 -15.94
CA ARG A 303 -8.00 1.97 -14.96
C ARG A 303 -6.82 1.00 -14.98
N SER A 304 -5.63 1.49 -14.74
CA SER A 304 -4.43 0.65 -14.63
C SER A 304 -4.55 -0.28 -13.41
N PRO A 305 -4.06 -1.53 -13.49
CA PRO A 305 -4.13 -2.47 -12.37
C PRO A 305 -3.30 -1.98 -11.18
N MET A 306 -3.84 -2.12 -9.96
CA MET A 306 -3.07 -2.13 -8.72
C MET A 306 -2.67 -3.58 -8.46
N TYR A 307 -1.41 -3.95 -8.69
CA TYR A 307 -1.00 -5.33 -8.52
C TYR A 307 -0.96 -5.75 -7.05
N TRP A 308 -1.72 -6.81 -6.73
CA TRP A 308 -1.54 -7.62 -5.55
C TRP A 308 -0.70 -8.83 -5.98
N ASP A 309 0.61 -8.72 -5.84
CA ASP A 309 1.53 -9.78 -6.26
C ASP A 309 1.66 -10.85 -5.17
N ASN A 310 1.12 -12.03 -5.43
CA ASN A 310 1.18 -13.18 -4.52
C ASN A 310 2.57 -13.83 -4.52
N PHE A 311 3.61 -13.02 -4.35
CA PHE A 311 4.98 -13.41 -4.11
C PHE A 311 5.56 -12.49 -3.00
N PRO A 312 6.20 -13.06 -1.97
CA PRO A 312 6.58 -14.47 -1.74
C PRO A 312 5.59 -15.28 -0.88
N VAL A 313 4.30 -15.01 -0.90
CA VAL A 313 3.31 -15.67 -0.04
C VAL A 313 3.47 -17.21 -0.04
N ASN A 314 3.31 -17.79 1.14
CA ASN A 314 3.42 -19.25 1.34
C ASN A 314 2.30 -19.81 2.22
N ASP A 315 1.10 -19.27 2.09
CA ASP A 315 -0.06 -19.77 2.85
C ASP A 315 -0.70 -21.04 2.24
N GLY A 316 -1.78 -21.52 2.84
CA GLY A 316 -2.51 -22.68 2.38
C GLY A 316 -1.63 -23.92 2.21
N SER A 317 -1.60 -24.49 1.01
CA SER A 317 -0.80 -25.68 0.68
C SER A 317 0.71 -25.39 0.57
N LEU A 318 1.12 -24.11 0.53
CA LEU A 318 2.51 -23.69 0.34
C LEU A 318 3.26 -23.47 1.65
N GLN A 319 2.65 -23.63 2.81
CA GLN A 319 3.22 -23.34 4.14
C GLN A 319 4.55 -24.06 4.45
N LYS A 320 4.84 -25.15 3.73
CA LYS A 320 6.10 -25.90 3.89
C LYS A 320 7.26 -25.30 3.07
N ASN A 321 7.00 -24.32 2.24
CA ASN A 321 7.98 -23.68 1.36
C ASN A 321 8.43 -22.34 1.92
N LEU A 322 9.67 -21.96 1.65
CA LEU A 322 10.20 -20.62 1.89
C LEU A 322 10.66 -20.04 0.54
N PHE A 323 10.01 -18.97 0.11
CA PHE A 323 10.31 -18.30 -1.15
C PHE A 323 11.29 -17.15 -0.89
N ILE A 324 12.57 -17.47 -0.74
CA ILE A 324 13.64 -16.52 -0.38
C ILE A 324 14.41 -15.96 -1.59
N GLY A 325 14.01 -16.31 -2.80
CA GLY A 325 14.59 -15.76 -4.02
C GLY A 325 14.07 -14.36 -4.33
N PRO A 326 14.74 -13.58 -5.17
CA PRO A 326 14.29 -12.25 -5.55
C PRO A 326 12.99 -12.30 -6.38
N ILE A 327 12.23 -11.20 -6.37
CA ILE A 327 11.11 -11.01 -7.29
C ILE A 327 11.62 -11.08 -8.73
N ARG A 328 10.97 -11.88 -9.57
CA ARG A 328 11.35 -12.12 -10.96
C ARG A 328 10.15 -12.01 -11.89
N SER A 329 10.44 -11.91 -13.21
CA SER A 329 9.43 -11.98 -14.28
C SER A 329 8.32 -10.90 -14.14
N ARG A 330 8.70 -9.73 -13.64
CA ARG A 330 7.90 -8.50 -13.72
C ARG A 330 8.54 -7.66 -14.81
N GLU A 331 7.81 -7.44 -15.90
CA GLU A 331 8.37 -6.84 -17.12
C GLU A 331 8.93 -5.44 -16.85
N VAL A 332 10.08 -5.15 -17.43
CA VAL A 332 10.70 -3.81 -17.33
C VAL A 332 9.77 -2.77 -17.96
N GLY A 333 9.45 -1.72 -17.21
CA GLY A 333 8.51 -0.69 -17.66
C GLY A 333 7.05 -0.94 -17.25
N LEU A 334 6.72 -2.04 -16.57
CA LEU A 334 5.37 -2.34 -16.08
C LEU A 334 4.78 -1.20 -15.23
N HIS A 335 5.60 -0.46 -14.53
CA HIS A 335 5.20 0.71 -13.72
C HIS A 335 4.44 1.78 -14.52
N LYS A 336 4.66 1.87 -15.84
CA LYS A 336 3.97 2.84 -16.72
C LYS A 336 2.52 2.44 -17.01
N TYR A 337 2.17 1.19 -16.73
CA TYR A 337 0.87 0.58 -17.04
C TYR A 337 0.19 0.03 -15.79
N SER A 338 0.64 0.47 -14.61
CA SER A 338 0.07 0.03 -13.32
C SER A 338 -0.11 1.20 -12.37
N ALA A 339 -1.12 1.11 -11.51
CA ALA A 339 -1.34 2.03 -10.41
C ALA A 339 -0.39 1.77 -9.23
N GLY A 340 0.19 0.57 -9.15
CA GLY A 340 1.13 0.18 -8.11
C GLY A 340 1.43 -1.31 -8.07
N LEU A 341 2.39 -1.68 -7.22
CA LEU A 341 2.81 -3.06 -6.97
C LEU A 341 2.92 -3.31 -5.47
N LEU A 342 2.19 -4.29 -4.97
CA LEU A 342 2.15 -4.70 -3.56
C LEU A 342 2.47 -6.19 -3.47
N SER A 343 3.53 -6.54 -2.75
CA SER A 343 3.89 -7.92 -2.48
C SER A 343 3.07 -8.49 -1.33
N ASN A 344 2.47 -9.69 -1.51
CA ASN A 344 1.88 -10.46 -0.42
C ASN A 344 2.98 -11.34 0.19
N PRO A 345 3.36 -11.12 1.46
CA PRO A 345 4.53 -11.76 2.06
C PRO A 345 4.22 -13.17 2.59
N MET A 346 5.28 -13.87 3.05
CA MET A 346 5.15 -15.13 3.77
C MET A 346 4.61 -14.91 5.19
N LEU A 347 4.03 -15.99 5.78
CA LEU A 347 3.62 -16.02 7.19
C LEU A 347 4.81 -15.73 8.12
N GLN A 348 6.01 -16.15 7.73
CA GLN A 348 7.25 -15.94 8.48
C GLN A 348 7.81 -14.55 8.19
N PHE A 349 7.57 -13.62 9.10
CA PHE A 349 8.00 -12.22 8.95
C PHE A 349 9.48 -12.10 8.58
N GLU A 350 10.37 -12.76 9.33
CA GLU A 350 11.82 -12.64 9.12
C GLU A 350 12.25 -13.16 7.74
N MET A 351 11.65 -14.26 7.28
CA MET A 351 11.96 -14.82 5.96
C MET A 351 11.43 -13.96 4.82
N SER A 352 10.33 -13.25 5.03
CA SER A 352 9.76 -12.33 4.05
C SER A 352 10.67 -11.15 3.74
N GLN A 353 11.52 -10.75 4.70
CA GLN A 353 12.43 -9.61 4.49
C GLN A 353 13.47 -9.90 3.39
N ILE A 354 13.85 -11.17 3.18
CA ILE A 354 14.89 -11.55 2.20
C ILE A 354 14.44 -11.24 0.75
N PRO A 355 13.27 -11.72 0.27
CA PRO A 355 12.85 -11.45 -1.10
C PRO A 355 12.27 -10.05 -1.32
N LEU A 356 11.89 -9.34 -0.24
CA LEU A 356 11.32 -8.00 -0.33
C LEU A 356 12.40 -6.90 -0.46
N PHE A 357 13.63 -7.19 -0.06
CA PHE A 357 14.76 -6.28 -0.04
C PHE A 357 15.92 -6.82 -0.85
#